data_4fbd2329ee27a6bb9eb86b0ec13fb7b6
#
_entry.id   4fbd2329ee27a6bb9eb86b0ec13fb7b6
#
_cell.length_a   1.000
_cell.length_b   1.000
_cell.length_c   1.000
_cell.angle_alpha   90.00
_cell.angle_beta   90.00
_cell.angle_gamma   90.00
#
_symmetry.space_group_name_H-M   'P 1'
#
loop_
_entity.id
_entity.type
_entity.pdbx_description
1 polymer ?
#
loop_
_entity_poly.entity_id
_entity_poly.type
_entity_poly.pdbx_seq_one_letter_code
_entity_poly.pdbx_strand_id
1 'polypeptide(L)'
;MFLIYLNKMSYSLKKNLKLSLLILSLLLISCSKNNSQTVEYNDNYSIEKGGSLVNAMIGEPSNLIAMIAGDSASSAIAGNIFNSLIKYDEKLNHAPELAEKWEISADQKTITFTLKDNLVWADGTPLTSEDVLFTWKLVTDPNTRTPYASDYLLVKKASTPDKNTFEVTYEETYAPAIDTWASLHILPKHLLKDEDINNTYFSRKPTGSSYYQLDKWVSGQQVSLKSNINSSQGLPQIEQLISRIIPDTSSQFLELSADNIDLMSINPIQYQRVFPARKDMLEKINLYKELGNGYTYLGFNLKKAPFNNINVRQALSLIH
;
A
#
# COMPACT_ATOMS: atom_id res chain seq x y z
N MET A 1 6.06 42.05 -41.07
CA MET A 1 6.25 43.48 -40.76
C MET A 1 7.39 43.76 -39.73
N PHE A 2 8.14 42.74 -39.36
CA PHE A 2 9.26 42.87 -38.35
C PHE A 2 10.64 42.99 -39.02
N LEU A 3 10.80 42.71 -40.28
CA LEU A 3 12.12 42.73 -40.97
C LEU A 3 12.53 44.12 -41.50
N ILE A 4 11.66 45.11 -41.53
CA ILE A 4 11.96 46.46 -42.13
C ILE A 4 12.56 47.40 -41.12
N TYR A 5 12.47 47.12 -39.80
CA TYR A 5 12.96 48.01 -38.73
C TYR A 5 14.44 47.80 -38.40
N LEU A 6 15.05 46.70 -38.78
CA LEU A 6 16.44 46.37 -38.42
C LEU A 6 17.50 47.08 -39.26
N ASN A 7 17.12 47.74 -40.36
CA ASN A 7 18.09 48.38 -41.24
C ASN A 7 18.48 49.80 -40.87
N LYS A 8 17.86 50.42 -39.83
CA LYS A 8 18.16 51.77 -39.37
C LYS A 8 18.88 51.85 -38.00
N MET A 9 19.29 50.73 -37.42
CA MET A 9 20.00 50.73 -36.15
C MET A 9 21.52 50.80 -36.35
N SER A 10 22.23 51.53 -35.47
CA SER A 10 23.69 51.65 -35.51
C SER A 10 24.36 50.29 -35.32
N TYR A 11 25.56 50.10 -35.84
CA TYR A 11 26.31 48.85 -35.80
C TYR A 11 26.52 48.30 -34.38
N SER A 12 26.70 49.20 -33.40
CA SER A 12 26.84 48.86 -31.96
C SER A 12 25.57 48.27 -31.38
N LEU A 13 24.38 48.80 -31.72
CA LEU A 13 23.10 48.32 -31.25
C LEU A 13 22.77 46.93 -31.84
N LYS A 14 23.13 46.70 -33.10
CA LYS A 14 22.95 45.38 -33.78
C LYS A 14 23.80 44.31 -33.14
N LYS A 15 25.02 44.63 -32.71
CA LYS A 15 25.96 43.69 -32.06
C LYS A 15 25.42 43.30 -30.66
N ASN A 16 24.92 44.27 -29.86
CA ASN A 16 24.39 44.00 -28.56
C ASN A 16 23.04 43.22 -28.60
N LEU A 17 22.19 43.47 -29.60
CA LEU A 17 20.97 42.74 -29.79
C LEU A 17 21.20 41.27 -30.20
N LYS A 18 22.20 41.02 -31.07
CA LYS A 18 22.62 39.66 -31.44
C LYS A 18 23.22 38.90 -30.25
N LEU A 19 24.01 39.58 -29.41
CA LEU A 19 24.59 38.96 -28.19
C LEU A 19 23.51 38.66 -27.12
N SER A 20 22.55 39.55 -26.96
CA SER A 20 21.42 39.38 -26.08
C SER A 20 20.49 38.23 -26.53
N LEU A 21 20.23 38.08 -27.83
CA LEU A 21 19.46 36.97 -28.40
C LEU A 21 20.22 35.64 -28.28
N LEU A 22 21.56 35.64 -28.39
CA LEU A 22 22.39 34.43 -28.20
C LEU A 22 22.38 33.99 -26.72
N ILE A 23 22.46 34.93 -25.79
CA ILE A 23 22.37 34.63 -24.35
C ILE A 23 20.96 34.14 -23.96
N LEU A 24 19.89 34.70 -24.54
CA LEU A 24 18.53 34.26 -24.32
C LEU A 24 18.25 32.85 -24.88
N SER A 25 18.89 32.50 -26.03
CA SER A 25 18.80 31.15 -26.58
C SER A 25 19.55 30.11 -25.76
N LEU A 26 20.67 30.48 -25.12
CA LEU A 26 21.43 29.62 -24.22
C LEU A 26 20.70 29.40 -22.87
N LEU A 27 19.90 30.36 -22.41
CA LEU A 27 19.08 30.21 -21.23
C LEU A 27 17.85 29.33 -21.45
N LEU A 28 17.35 29.19 -22.69
CA LEU A 28 16.24 28.33 -23.03
C LEU A 28 16.63 26.85 -23.20
N ILE A 29 17.94 26.55 -23.33
CA ILE A 29 18.44 25.15 -23.44
C ILE A 29 18.71 24.55 -22.04
N SER A 30 18.70 25.38 -20.97
CA SER A 30 18.97 24.93 -19.61
C SER A 30 17.73 24.42 -18.85
N CYS A 31 16.54 24.40 -19.43
CA CYS A 31 15.35 23.82 -18.82
C CYS A 31 14.91 22.58 -19.59
N SER A 32 15.11 21.45 -19.01
CA SER A 32 14.53 20.14 -19.25
C SER A 32 15.55 19.06 -19.62
N LYS A 33 16.29 18.61 -18.61
CA LYS A 33 16.58 17.18 -18.49
C LYS A 33 15.97 16.74 -17.16
N ASN A 34 14.70 16.43 -17.20
CA ASN A 34 14.14 15.43 -16.29
C ASN A 34 14.84 14.11 -16.68
N ASN A 35 15.94 13.81 -16.02
CA ASN A 35 16.43 12.45 -15.95
C ASN A 35 15.44 11.68 -15.04
N SER A 36 14.31 11.29 -15.58
CA SER A 36 13.69 10.05 -15.16
C SER A 36 14.66 8.95 -15.60
N GLN A 37 15.53 8.54 -14.71
CA GLN A 37 16.21 7.27 -14.87
C GLN A 37 15.11 6.21 -14.80
N THR A 38 14.60 5.81 -15.96
CA THR A 38 13.98 4.51 -16.13
C THR A 38 15.10 3.52 -15.84
N VAL A 39 15.01 2.84 -14.71
CA VAL A 39 15.85 1.68 -14.45
C VAL A 39 15.48 0.67 -15.53
N GLU A 40 16.33 0.49 -16.54
CA GLU A 40 16.21 -0.65 -17.45
C GLU A 40 16.41 -1.90 -16.58
N TYR A 41 15.33 -2.63 -16.38
CA TYR A 41 15.39 -3.98 -15.82
C TYR A 41 16.20 -4.85 -16.76
N ASN A 42 17.32 -5.36 -16.29
CA ASN A 42 18.10 -6.34 -17.02
C ASN A 42 17.39 -7.70 -16.89
N ASP A 43 16.59 -8.07 -17.87
CA ASP A 43 15.76 -9.29 -17.91
C ASP A 43 16.56 -10.62 -17.91
N ASN A 44 17.86 -10.57 -17.72
CA ASN A 44 18.76 -11.72 -17.78
C ASN A 44 19.08 -12.37 -16.42
N TYR A 45 18.37 -12.03 -15.35
CA TYR A 45 18.50 -12.77 -14.10
C TYR A 45 17.61 -14.00 -14.11
N SER A 46 18.21 -15.20 -14.04
CA SER A 46 17.47 -16.40 -13.66
C SER A 46 16.96 -16.22 -12.23
N ILE A 47 15.62 -16.08 -12.08
CA ILE A 47 14.99 -15.97 -10.77
C ILE A 47 15.09 -17.35 -10.12
N GLU A 48 15.96 -17.48 -9.13
CA GLU A 48 16.02 -18.67 -8.28
C GLU A 48 14.89 -18.60 -7.26
N LYS A 49 14.12 -19.71 -7.13
CA LYS A 49 13.07 -19.83 -6.12
C LYS A 49 13.67 -20.24 -4.78
N GLY A 50 13.19 -19.64 -3.70
CA GLY A 50 13.63 -19.98 -2.36
C GLY A 50 14.22 -18.79 -1.60
N GLY A 51 14.99 -19.10 -0.56
CA GLY A 51 15.64 -18.09 0.26
C GLY A 51 14.72 -17.28 1.16
N SER A 52 15.29 -16.28 1.81
CA SER A 52 14.58 -15.38 2.71
C SER A 52 14.83 -13.93 2.33
N LEU A 53 13.82 -13.08 2.52
CA LEU A 53 13.94 -11.63 2.49
C LEU A 53 13.80 -11.09 3.90
N VAL A 54 14.79 -10.35 4.37
CA VAL A 54 14.81 -9.75 5.71
C VAL A 54 14.55 -8.25 5.57
N ASN A 55 13.40 -7.78 6.07
CA ASN A 55 13.08 -6.36 6.10
C ASN A 55 13.06 -5.79 7.52
N ALA A 56 13.29 -4.49 7.65
CA ALA A 56 13.18 -3.78 8.91
C ALA A 56 11.80 -3.12 9.06
N MET A 57 11.25 -3.18 10.28
CA MET A 57 10.01 -2.51 10.71
C MET A 57 10.31 -1.58 11.89
N ILE A 58 9.66 -0.41 11.93
CA ILE A 58 9.80 0.56 13.03
C ILE A 58 8.97 0.20 14.27
N GLY A 59 7.99 -0.69 14.15
CA GLY A 59 7.10 -1.08 15.25
C GLY A 59 6.69 -2.54 15.16
N GLU A 60 6.31 -3.09 16.32
CA GLU A 60 5.72 -4.41 16.41
C GLU A 60 4.25 -4.35 16.02
N PRO A 61 3.71 -5.31 15.25
CA PRO A 61 2.27 -5.43 15.02
C PRO A 61 1.51 -5.55 16.34
N SER A 62 0.42 -4.82 16.50
CA SER A 62 -0.45 -4.96 17.67
C SER A 62 -1.21 -6.29 17.64
N ASN A 63 -1.66 -6.69 16.44
CA ASN A 63 -2.27 -7.99 16.13
C ASN A 63 -2.24 -8.23 14.62
N LEU A 64 -2.65 -9.42 14.16
CA LEU A 64 -2.66 -9.79 12.74
C LEU A 64 -4.06 -9.87 12.13
N ILE A 65 -5.09 -9.32 12.79
CA ILE A 65 -6.41 -9.12 12.22
C ILE A 65 -6.52 -7.65 11.80
N ALA A 66 -6.19 -7.34 10.56
CA ALA A 66 -6.05 -5.96 10.08
C ALA A 66 -7.31 -5.10 10.30
N MET A 67 -8.50 -5.70 10.27
CA MET A 67 -9.75 -4.97 10.48
C MET A 67 -9.92 -4.40 11.89
N ILE A 68 -9.22 -4.90 12.90
CA ILE A 68 -9.23 -4.38 14.28
C ILE A 68 -7.89 -3.74 14.66
N ALA A 69 -6.84 -3.90 13.85
CA ALA A 69 -5.56 -3.25 14.05
C ALA A 69 -5.58 -1.84 13.47
N GLY A 70 -5.08 -0.87 14.22
CA GLY A 70 -4.98 0.53 13.78
C GLY A 70 -3.56 0.95 13.39
N ASP A 71 -2.62 0.01 13.23
CA ASP A 71 -1.22 0.30 12.96
C ASP A 71 -0.72 -0.30 11.63
N SER A 72 0.25 0.39 11.03
CA SER A 72 0.80 0.01 9.73
C SER A 72 1.62 -1.28 9.76
N ALA A 73 2.22 -1.62 10.90
CA ALA A 73 2.99 -2.86 11.05
C ALA A 73 2.08 -4.09 10.98
N SER A 74 0.93 -4.03 11.66
CA SER A 74 -0.13 -5.04 11.57
C SER A 74 -0.64 -5.21 10.14
N SER A 75 -0.96 -4.09 9.47
CA SER A 75 -1.46 -4.11 8.09
C SER A 75 -0.43 -4.68 7.10
N ALA A 76 0.84 -4.32 7.25
CA ALA A 76 1.91 -4.82 6.38
C ALA A 76 2.11 -6.35 6.49
N ILE A 77 2.04 -6.91 7.70
CA ILE A 77 2.14 -8.36 7.89
C ILE A 77 0.85 -9.05 7.45
N ALA A 78 -0.32 -8.55 7.84
CA ALA A 78 -1.62 -9.14 7.52
C ALA A 78 -1.87 -9.19 6.00
N GLY A 79 -1.43 -8.18 5.24
CA GLY A 79 -1.54 -8.15 3.78
C GLY A 79 -0.77 -9.27 3.06
N ASN A 80 0.23 -9.88 3.70
CA ASN A 80 0.91 -11.06 3.17
C ASN A 80 0.21 -12.37 3.55
N ILE A 81 -0.66 -12.35 4.56
CA ILE A 81 -1.36 -13.53 5.10
C ILE A 81 -2.76 -13.67 4.53
N PHE A 82 -3.47 -12.56 4.37
CA PHE A 82 -4.87 -12.53 3.94
C PHE A 82 -5.01 -11.86 2.58
N ASN A 83 -6.06 -12.27 1.86
CA ASN A 83 -6.49 -11.63 0.62
C ASN A 83 -7.76 -10.81 0.84
N SER A 84 -7.95 -9.84 -0.05
CA SER A 84 -9.21 -9.12 -0.25
C SER A 84 -9.97 -9.68 -1.46
N LEU A 85 -11.16 -9.18 -1.76
CA LEU A 85 -11.88 -9.59 -2.98
C LEU A 85 -11.14 -9.17 -4.24
N ILE A 86 -10.63 -7.94 -4.23
CA ILE A 86 -9.84 -7.32 -5.29
C ILE A 86 -8.61 -6.64 -4.69
N LYS A 87 -7.65 -6.30 -5.52
CA LYS A 87 -6.44 -5.57 -5.12
C LYS A 87 -6.15 -4.42 -6.07
N TYR A 88 -5.12 -3.64 -5.80
CA TYR A 88 -4.56 -2.68 -6.74
C TYR A 88 -3.37 -3.30 -7.48
N ASP A 89 -3.27 -3.02 -8.77
CA ASP A 89 -2.08 -3.29 -9.55
C ASP A 89 -1.01 -2.18 -9.35
N GLU A 90 0.16 -2.31 -9.98
CA GLU A 90 1.26 -1.34 -9.91
C GLU A 90 0.88 0.06 -10.44
N LYS A 91 -0.21 0.16 -11.22
CA LYS A 91 -0.74 1.41 -11.76
C LYS A 91 -1.93 1.94 -10.97
N LEU A 92 -2.22 1.32 -9.81
CA LEU A 92 -3.35 1.63 -8.94
C LEU A 92 -4.72 1.39 -9.58
N ASN A 93 -4.81 0.48 -10.56
CA ASN A 93 -6.09 0.01 -11.06
C ASN A 93 -6.57 -1.19 -10.22
N HIS A 94 -7.89 -1.37 -10.15
CA HIS A 94 -8.46 -2.57 -9.54
C HIS A 94 -8.11 -3.82 -10.35
N ALA A 95 -7.63 -4.84 -9.67
CA ALA A 95 -7.24 -6.11 -10.23
C ALA A 95 -7.86 -7.28 -9.45
N PRO A 96 -8.12 -8.43 -10.09
CA PRO A 96 -8.61 -9.64 -9.43
C PRO A 96 -7.70 -10.12 -8.30
N GLU A 97 -8.31 -10.53 -7.16
CA GLU A 97 -7.58 -11.22 -6.11
C GLU A 97 -8.32 -12.50 -5.69
N LEU A 98 -9.23 -12.52 -4.69
CA LEU A 98 -10.11 -13.66 -4.46
C LEU A 98 -11.25 -13.69 -5.49
N ALA A 99 -11.79 -12.53 -5.86
CA ALA A 99 -12.73 -12.45 -6.97
C ALA A 99 -11.98 -12.57 -8.30
N GLU A 100 -12.51 -13.39 -9.21
CA GLU A 100 -12.08 -13.47 -10.61
C GLU A 100 -12.54 -12.25 -11.39
N LYS A 101 -13.78 -11.83 -11.12
CA LYS A 101 -14.44 -10.69 -11.75
C LYS A 101 -15.48 -10.06 -10.83
N TRP A 102 -15.92 -8.87 -11.19
CA TRP A 102 -17.05 -8.20 -10.55
C TRP A 102 -17.88 -7.44 -11.60
N GLU A 103 -19.15 -7.25 -11.28
CA GLU A 103 -20.11 -6.55 -12.14
C GLU A 103 -20.83 -5.50 -11.29
N ILE A 104 -20.96 -4.30 -11.84
CA ILE A 104 -21.70 -3.19 -11.22
C ILE A 104 -22.99 -3.00 -11.97
N SER A 105 -24.13 -2.99 -11.27
CA SER A 105 -25.45 -2.81 -11.87
C SER A 105 -25.58 -1.45 -12.58
N ALA A 106 -26.52 -1.34 -13.52
CA ALA A 106 -26.71 -0.14 -14.31
C ALA A 106 -27.07 1.10 -13.47
N ASP A 107 -27.72 0.92 -12.33
CA ASP A 107 -28.02 1.97 -11.37
C ASP A 107 -26.86 2.26 -10.38
N GLN A 108 -25.73 1.56 -10.53
CA GLN A 108 -24.51 1.67 -9.71
C GLN A 108 -24.72 1.45 -8.21
N LYS A 109 -25.76 0.69 -7.85
CA LYS A 109 -26.07 0.40 -6.43
C LYS A 109 -25.73 -1.00 -6.02
N THR A 110 -25.59 -1.94 -6.94
CA THR A 110 -25.28 -3.35 -6.62
C THR A 110 -23.94 -3.73 -7.25
N ILE A 111 -23.10 -4.38 -6.48
CA ILE A 111 -21.85 -4.99 -6.95
C ILE A 111 -21.94 -6.49 -6.69
N THR A 112 -21.74 -7.26 -7.74
CA THR A 112 -21.69 -8.73 -7.69
C THR A 112 -20.26 -9.18 -7.95
N PHE A 113 -19.65 -9.83 -6.97
CA PHE A 113 -18.33 -10.43 -7.08
C PHE A 113 -18.45 -11.93 -7.35
N THR A 114 -17.75 -12.43 -8.36
CA THR A 114 -17.60 -13.87 -8.63
C THR A 114 -16.22 -14.30 -8.13
N LEU A 115 -16.17 -15.18 -7.14
CA LEU A 115 -14.93 -15.73 -6.60
C LEU A 115 -14.31 -16.72 -7.59
N LYS A 116 -12.98 -16.84 -7.56
CA LYS A 116 -12.26 -17.90 -8.26
C LYS A 116 -12.70 -19.28 -7.76
N ASP A 117 -12.58 -20.28 -8.63
CA ASP A 117 -12.85 -21.65 -8.24
C ASP A 117 -11.77 -22.24 -7.33
N ASN A 118 -12.18 -23.19 -6.48
CA ASN A 118 -11.28 -23.98 -5.64
C ASN A 118 -10.40 -23.18 -4.69
N LEU A 119 -10.87 -22.01 -4.22
CA LEU A 119 -10.18 -21.27 -3.18
C LEU A 119 -10.16 -22.05 -1.87
N VAL A 120 -9.02 -22.05 -1.21
CA VAL A 120 -8.84 -22.69 0.10
C VAL A 120 -8.05 -21.79 1.05
N TRP A 121 -8.28 -21.96 2.34
CA TRP A 121 -7.46 -21.41 3.40
C TRP A 121 -6.13 -22.18 3.52
N ALA A 122 -5.15 -21.64 4.25
CA ALA A 122 -3.86 -22.30 4.45
C ALA A 122 -3.96 -23.65 5.15
N ASP A 123 -5.04 -23.94 5.88
CA ASP A 123 -5.34 -25.22 6.49
C ASP A 123 -6.06 -26.21 5.54
N GLY A 124 -6.31 -25.82 4.29
CA GLY A 124 -6.98 -26.63 3.27
C GLY A 124 -8.52 -26.55 3.31
N THR A 125 -9.11 -25.82 4.26
CA THR A 125 -10.57 -25.62 4.30
C THR A 125 -11.03 -24.77 3.11
N PRO A 126 -12.14 -25.11 2.42
CA PRO A 126 -12.65 -24.30 1.33
C PRO A 126 -12.96 -22.84 1.76
N LEU A 127 -12.53 -21.87 0.96
CA LEU A 127 -12.89 -20.46 1.08
C LEU A 127 -14.04 -20.17 0.13
N THR A 128 -15.12 -19.60 0.64
CA THR A 128 -16.35 -19.34 -0.11
C THR A 128 -16.90 -17.93 0.13
N SER A 129 -17.93 -17.58 -0.61
CA SER A 129 -18.68 -16.32 -0.41
C SER A 129 -19.23 -16.15 1.03
N GLU A 130 -19.44 -17.26 1.75
CA GLU A 130 -19.85 -17.24 3.14
C GLU A 130 -18.79 -16.65 4.08
N ASP A 131 -17.50 -16.81 3.77
CA ASP A 131 -16.40 -16.18 4.52
C ASP A 131 -16.40 -14.66 4.29
N VAL A 132 -16.72 -14.23 3.07
CA VAL A 132 -16.85 -12.81 2.72
C VAL A 132 -18.02 -12.18 3.48
N LEU A 133 -19.19 -12.82 3.46
CA LEU A 133 -20.37 -12.37 4.19
C LEU A 133 -20.11 -12.34 5.70
N PHE A 134 -19.44 -13.33 6.23
CA PHE A 134 -19.04 -13.40 7.63
C PHE A 134 -18.11 -12.22 7.99
N THR A 135 -17.12 -11.94 7.19
CA THR A 135 -16.18 -10.83 7.41
C THR A 135 -16.88 -9.47 7.38
N TRP A 136 -17.81 -9.28 6.42
CA TRP A 136 -18.63 -8.06 6.38
C TRP A 136 -19.49 -7.92 7.63
N LYS A 137 -20.11 -8.99 8.10
CA LYS A 137 -20.88 -8.97 9.37
C LYS A 137 -20.01 -8.61 10.56
N LEU A 138 -18.79 -9.11 10.63
CA LEU A 138 -17.86 -8.76 11.71
C LEU A 138 -17.48 -7.29 11.69
N VAL A 139 -17.13 -6.73 10.53
CA VAL A 139 -16.70 -5.33 10.45
C VAL A 139 -17.84 -4.35 10.72
N THR A 140 -19.09 -4.78 10.52
CA THR A 140 -20.29 -3.97 10.76
C THR A 140 -20.94 -4.25 12.12
N ASP A 141 -20.47 -5.24 12.88
CA ASP A 141 -20.98 -5.52 14.23
C ASP A 141 -20.59 -4.38 15.18
N PRO A 142 -21.56 -3.76 15.89
CA PRO A 142 -21.29 -2.69 16.85
C PRO A 142 -20.40 -3.11 18.02
N ASN A 143 -20.27 -4.41 18.29
CA ASN A 143 -19.36 -4.93 19.31
C ASN A 143 -17.93 -5.10 18.82
N THR A 144 -17.68 -5.09 17.50
CA THR A 144 -16.33 -5.16 16.92
C THR A 144 -15.63 -3.81 17.06
N ARG A 145 -14.47 -3.79 17.72
CA ARG A 145 -13.68 -2.59 17.91
C ARG A 145 -12.82 -2.31 16.68
N THR A 146 -13.45 -1.78 15.63
CA THR A 146 -12.78 -1.46 14.37
C THR A 146 -12.88 0.03 14.05
N PRO A 147 -11.82 0.67 13.53
CA PRO A 147 -11.90 2.02 13.00
C PRO A 147 -12.54 2.10 11.61
N TYR A 148 -12.84 0.96 10.96
CA TYR A 148 -13.22 0.90 9.54
C TYR A 148 -14.70 0.65 9.29
N ALA A 149 -15.53 0.47 10.33
CA ALA A 149 -16.96 0.11 10.20
C ALA A 149 -17.76 1.06 9.28
N SER A 150 -17.43 2.38 9.29
CA SER A 150 -18.17 3.41 8.58
C SER A 150 -18.34 3.13 7.08
N ASP A 151 -17.30 2.56 6.45
CA ASP A 151 -17.30 2.34 5.00
C ASP A 151 -18.18 1.15 4.60
N TYR A 152 -18.37 0.20 5.50
CA TYR A 152 -19.16 -1.02 5.29
C TYR A 152 -20.60 -0.91 5.79
N LEU A 153 -20.89 0.03 6.70
CA LEU A 153 -22.24 0.32 7.18
C LEU A 153 -23.14 0.97 6.10
N LEU A 154 -22.55 1.48 5.01
CA LEU A 154 -23.29 1.98 3.85
C LEU A 154 -23.92 0.87 3.01
N VAL A 155 -23.51 -0.38 3.20
CA VAL A 155 -24.08 -1.55 2.54
C VAL A 155 -25.45 -1.84 3.17
N LYS A 156 -26.51 -1.72 2.36
CA LYS A 156 -27.89 -1.99 2.77
C LYS A 156 -28.19 -3.49 2.90
N LYS A 157 -27.64 -4.27 1.98
CA LYS A 157 -27.83 -5.72 1.91
C LYS A 157 -26.58 -6.40 1.38
N ALA A 158 -26.20 -7.50 2.00
CA ALA A 158 -25.19 -8.41 1.48
C ALA A 158 -25.76 -9.83 1.43
N SER A 159 -25.46 -10.60 0.39
CA SER A 159 -25.95 -11.95 0.17
C SER A 159 -24.92 -12.83 -0.54
N THR A 160 -25.11 -14.14 -0.39
CA THR A 160 -24.30 -15.19 -1.03
C THR A 160 -25.25 -16.10 -1.81
N PRO A 161 -25.61 -15.72 -3.05
CA PRO A 161 -26.52 -16.52 -3.89
C PRO A 161 -26.05 -17.96 -4.08
N ASP A 162 -24.75 -18.15 -4.14
CA ASP A 162 -24.07 -19.45 -4.19
C ASP A 162 -22.68 -19.37 -3.53
N LYS A 163 -21.95 -20.49 -3.49
CA LYS A 163 -20.64 -20.57 -2.82
C LYS A 163 -19.55 -19.67 -3.41
N ASN A 164 -19.70 -19.23 -4.68
CA ASN A 164 -18.72 -18.41 -5.37
C ASN A 164 -19.22 -17.00 -5.64
N THR A 165 -20.47 -16.68 -5.32
CA THR A 165 -21.06 -15.36 -5.61
C THR A 165 -21.32 -14.59 -4.32
N PHE A 166 -20.76 -13.40 -4.22
CA PHE A 166 -21.04 -12.44 -3.15
C PHE A 166 -21.62 -11.17 -3.76
N GLU A 167 -22.78 -10.75 -3.26
CA GLU A 167 -23.50 -9.59 -3.76
C GLU A 167 -23.75 -8.58 -2.63
N VAL A 168 -23.47 -7.30 -2.93
CA VAL A 168 -23.75 -6.18 -2.04
C VAL A 168 -24.59 -5.12 -2.74
N THR A 169 -25.57 -4.58 -2.00
CA THR A 169 -26.43 -3.51 -2.48
C THR A 169 -26.35 -2.33 -1.53
N TYR A 170 -26.10 -1.15 -2.06
CA TYR A 170 -26.09 0.14 -1.38
C TYR A 170 -27.43 0.83 -1.51
N GLU A 171 -27.82 1.65 -0.54
CA GLU A 171 -29.04 2.44 -0.62
C GLU A 171 -28.95 3.53 -1.69
N GLU A 172 -27.76 4.17 -1.77
CA GLU A 172 -27.40 5.21 -2.73
C GLU A 172 -26.11 4.84 -3.44
N THR A 173 -25.85 5.48 -4.59
CA THR A 173 -24.58 5.32 -5.29
C THR A 173 -23.44 5.83 -4.41
N TYR A 174 -22.42 5.00 -4.22
CA TYR A 174 -21.25 5.29 -3.41
C TYR A 174 -19.98 5.14 -4.25
N ALA A 175 -19.38 6.27 -4.65
CA ALA A 175 -18.23 6.25 -5.56
C ALA A 175 -17.06 5.38 -5.09
N PRO A 176 -16.66 5.36 -3.78
CA PRO A 176 -15.61 4.48 -3.28
C PRO A 176 -16.03 3.02 -3.03
N ALA A 177 -17.24 2.62 -3.43
CA ALA A 177 -17.78 1.29 -3.11
C ALA A 177 -16.82 0.15 -3.48
N ILE A 178 -16.21 0.22 -4.66
CA ILE A 178 -15.28 -0.82 -5.11
C ILE A 178 -13.99 -0.82 -4.29
N ASP A 179 -13.48 0.36 -3.93
CA ASP A 179 -12.23 0.52 -3.16
C ASP A 179 -12.32 -0.09 -1.76
N THR A 180 -13.50 -0.06 -1.13
CA THR A 180 -13.70 -0.67 0.19
C THR A 180 -13.45 -2.17 0.17
N TRP A 181 -13.81 -2.86 -0.93
CA TRP A 181 -13.60 -4.30 -1.08
C TRP A 181 -12.17 -4.69 -1.49
N ALA A 182 -11.35 -3.72 -1.91
CA ALA A 182 -9.91 -3.91 -2.08
C ALA A 182 -9.13 -3.84 -0.76
N SER A 183 -9.75 -3.31 0.30
CA SER A 183 -9.11 -3.09 1.59
C SER A 183 -9.57 -4.06 2.69
N LEU A 184 -10.67 -4.80 2.48
CA LEU A 184 -11.20 -5.75 3.46
C LEU A 184 -10.53 -7.10 3.30
N HIS A 185 -9.62 -7.42 4.20
CA HIS A 185 -9.06 -8.77 4.31
C HIS A 185 -10.12 -9.76 4.77
N ILE A 186 -10.35 -10.81 3.97
CA ILE A 186 -11.36 -11.83 4.27
C ILE A 186 -10.86 -12.76 5.37
N LEU A 187 -11.73 -13.09 6.32
CA LEU A 187 -11.43 -13.89 7.51
C LEU A 187 -12.13 -15.25 7.48
N PRO A 188 -11.50 -16.30 8.03
CA PRO A 188 -12.03 -17.68 8.01
C PRO A 188 -13.19 -17.85 8.98
N LYS A 189 -14.42 -17.95 8.44
CA LYS A 189 -15.64 -18.18 9.21
C LYS A 189 -15.54 -19.44 10.10
N HIS A 190 -14.96 -20.52 9.57
CA HIS A 190 -14.86 -21.81 10.28
C HIS A 190 -14.04 -21.74 11.56
N LEU A 191 -13.08 -20.80 11.67
CA LEU A 191 -12.26 -20.60 12.86
C LEU A 191 -12.77 -19.52 13.80
N LEU A 192 -13.57 -18.56 13.30
CA LEU A 192 -13.88 -17.34 14.04
C LEU A 192 -15.37 -17.16 14.38
N LYS A 193 -16.27 -18.01 13.86
CA LYS A 193 -17.72 -17.84 14.02
C LYS A 193 -18.20 -17.86 15.48
N ASP A 194 -17.47 -18.52 16.38
CA ASP A 194 -17.81 -18.68 17.79
C ASP A 194 -16.81 -17.92 18.70
N GLU A 195 -15.92 -17.07 18.11
CA GLU A 195 -14.88 -16.34 18.82
C GLU A 195 -15.27 -14.87 19.04
N ASP A 196 -14.81 -14.27 20.14
CA ASP A 196 -14.79 -12.81 20.28
C ASP A 196 -13.61 -12.23 19.48
N ILE A 197 -13.90 -11.63 18.34
CA ILE A 197 -12.88 -11.08 17.43
C ILE A 197 -11.93 -10.08 18.11
N ASN A 198 -12.37 -9.42 19.18
CA ASN A 198 -11.55 -8.44 19.90
C ASN A 198 -10.52 -9.07 20.82
N ASN A 199 -10.70 -10.36 21.21
CA ASN A 199 -9.86 -11.03 22.21
C ASN A 199 -9.39 -12.44 21.77
N THR A 200 -9.58 -12.81 20.51
CA THR A 200 -9.22 -14.13 20.02
C THR A 200 -7.71 -14.35 19.90
N TYR A 201 -7.25 -15.56 20.22
CA TYR A 201 -5.86 -15.98 19.97
C TYR A 201 -5.50 -16.02 18.48
N PHE A 202 -6.50 -16.07 17.60
CA PHE A 202 -6.31 -15.97 16.16
C PHE A 202 -5.52 -14.71 15.75
N SER A 203 -5.63 -13.62 16.50
CA SER A 203 -4.85 -12.39 16.30
C SER A 203 -3.33 -12.58 16.38
N ARG A 204 -2.88 -13.64 17.04
CA ARG A 204 -1.46 -14.01 17.20
C ARG A 204 -1.04 -15.24 16.38
N LYS A 205 -2.00 -16.02 15.92
CA LYS A 205 -1.76 -17.22 15.11
C LYS A 205 -2.82 -17.35 14.02
N PRO A 206 -2.82 -16.44 13.04
CA PRO A 206 -3.82 -16.44 11.98
C PRO A 206 -3.62 -17.57 10.98
N THR A 207 -4.73 -17.98 10.37
CA THR A 207 -4.77 -18.82 9.18
C THR A 207 -5.35 -17.98 8.05
N GLY A 208 -4.56 -17.70 7.03
CA GLY A 208 -4.95 -16.85 5.91
C GLY A 208 -5.12 -17.61 4.60
N SER A 209 -5.21 -16.88 3.50
CA SER A 209 -5.40 -17.43 2.14
C SER A 209 -4.35 -16.94 1.13
N SER A 210 -3.50 -15.97 1.54
CA SER A 210 -2.54 -15.33 0.65
C SER A 210 -1.26 -16.17 0.44
N TYR A 211 -0.25 -15.56 -0.17
CA TYR A 211 1.03 -16.19 -0.51
C TYR A 211 1.79 -16.75 0.69
N TYR A 212 1.59 -16.16 1.88
CA TYR A 212 2.33 -16.54 3.07
C TYR A 212 1.41 -16.89 4.22
N GLN A 213 1.94 -17.64 5.18
CA GLN A 213 1.34 -17.93 6.47
C GLN A 213 2.35 -17.60 7.59
N LEU A 214 1.84 -17.31 8.78
CA LEU A 214 2.70 -17.07 9.94
C LEU A 214 3.53 -18.32 10.24
N ASP A 215 4.84 -18.15 10.30
CA ASP A 215 5.76 -19.18 10.79
C ASP A 215 6.08 -18.96 12.27
N LYS A 216 6.58 -17.75 12.61
CA LYS A 216 6.99 -17.42 13.97
C LYS A 216 6.81 -15.94 14.27
N TRP A 217 6.36 -15.63 15.48
CA TRP A 217 6.35 -14.28 16.02
C TRP A 217 7.10 -14.26 17.35
N VAL A 218 8.23 -13.56 17.41
CA VAL A 218 9.02 -13.32 18.62
C VAL A 218 8.85 -11.85 19.00
N SER A 219 8.09 -11.60 20.06
CA SER A 219 7.76 -10.24 20.50
C SER A 219 9.01 -9.40 20.73
N GLY A 220 8.99 -8.16 20.26
CA GLY A 220 10.09 -7.22 20.32
C GLY A 220 11.29 -7.56 19.43
N GLN A 221 11.24 -8.64 18.65
CA GLN A 221 12.35 -9.05 17.80
C GLN A 221 11.98 -9.16 16.33
N GLN A 222 11.08 -10.07 15.97
CA GLN A 222 10.72 -10.31 14.57
C GLN A 222 9.39 -11.05 14.40
N VAL A 223 8.82 -10.89 13.22
CA VAL A 223 7.74 -11.73 12.67
C VAL A 223 8.26 -12.42 11.41
N SER A 224 8.17 -13.74 11.36
CA SER A 224 8.57 -14.54 10.19
C SER A 224 7.34 -15.18 9.55
N LEU A 225 7.27 -15.08 8.24
CA LEU A 225 6.27 -15.71 7.40
C LEU A 225 6.95 -16.74 6.50
N LYS A 226 6.28 -17.83 6.22
CA LYS A 226 6.70 -18.84 5.24
C LYS A 226 5.66 -18.98 4.12
N SER A 227 6.08 -19.45 2.95
CA SER A 227 5.18 -19.65 1.82
C SER A 227 4.00 -20.56 2.19
N ASN A 228 2.81 -20.21 1.69
CA ASN A 228 1.59 -20.95 1.84
C ASN A 228 1.42 -21.86 0.62
N ILE A 229 1.57 -23.17 0.82
CA ILE A 229 1.45 -24.17 -0.26
C ILE A 229 0.02 -24.29 -0.82
N ASN A 230 -0.97 -23.82 -0.07
CA ASN A 230 -2.38 -23.83 -0.45
C ASN A 230 -2.83 -22.50 -1.08
N SER A 231 -1.91 -21.55 -1.34
CA SER A 231 -2.28 -20.28 -1.96
C SER A 231 -2.81 -20.47 -3.38
N SER A 232 -4.01 -19.93 -3.64
CA SER A 232 -4.61 -19.93 -4.99
C SER A 232 -3.83 -19.05 -6.00
N GLN A 233 -2.93 -18.23 -5.52
CA GLN A 233 -2.06 -17.36 -6.32
C GLN A 233 -0.75 -18.07 -6.73
N GLY A 234 -0.55 -19.31 -6.31
CA GLY A 234 0.67 -20.10 -6.51
C GLY A 234 1.72 -19.82 -5.43
N LEU A 235 2.88 -20.49 -5.57
CA LEU A 235 3.99 -20.30 -4.64
C LEU A 235 4.76 -19.03 -4.96
N PRO A 236 5.10 -18.20 -3.95
CA PRO A 236 5.93 -17.03 -4.15
C PRO A 236 7.36 -17.42 -4.54
N GLN A 237 8.10 -16.47 -5.11
CA GLN A 237 9.51 -16.68 -5.46
C GLN A 237 10.39 -16.76 -4.20
N ILE A 238 10.10 -15.95 -3.19
CA ILE A 238 10.80 -15.93 -1.92
C ILE A 238 10.05 -16.85 -0.95
N GLU A 239 10.76 -17.80 -0.36
CA GLU A 239 10.15 -18.80 0.51
C GLU A 239 9.81 -18.24 1.89
N GLN A 240 10.62 -17.32 2.42
CA GLN A 240 10.45 -16.79 3.76
C GLN A 240 10.57 -15.25 3.78
N LEU A 241 9.64 -14.58 4.46
CA LEU A 241 9.72 -13.16 4.78
C LEU A 241 9.99 -13.00 6.28
N ILE A 242 11.05 -12.27 6.63
CA ILE A 242 11.45 -12.01 8.01
C ILE A 242 11.40 -10.50 8.25
N SER A 243 10.46 -10.05 9.06
CA SER A 243 10.33 -8.64 9.43
C SER A 243 10.94 -8.42 10.80
N ARG A 244 12.14 -7.82 10.87
CA ARG A 244 12.85 -7.50 12.12
C ARG A 244 12.35 -6.19 12.70
N ILE A 245 12.08 -6.16 14.00
CA ILE A 245 11.60 -4.96 14.70
C ILE A 245 12.81 -4.13 15.12
N ILE A 246 13.06 -3.03 14.41
CA ILE A 246 14.18 -2.11 14.63
C ILE A 246 13.61 -0.69 14.61
N PRO A 247 13.23 -0.12 15.77
CA PRO A 247 12.49 1.15 15.83
C PRO A 247 13.25 2.37 15.33
N ASP A 248 14.58 2.37 15.46
CA ASP A 248 15.42 3.50 15.03
C ASP A 248 15.90 3.34 13.60
N THR A 249 15.60 4.32 12.75
CA THR A 249 15.94 4.29 11.31
C THR A 249 17.44 4.40 11.05
N SER A 250 18.23 4.98 11.96
CA SER A 250 19.68 4.99 11.83
C SER A 250 20.26 3.61 12.11
N SER A 251 19.69 2.90 13.09
CA SER A 251 20.02 1.50 13.37
C SER A 251 19.65 0.60 12.19
N GLN A 252 18.47 0.80 11.57
CA GLN A 252 18.10 0.08 10.34
C GLN A 252 19.13 0.30 9.23
N PHE A 253 19.59 1.54 9.05
CA PHE A 253 20.61 1.87 8.06
C PHE A 253 21.95 1.17 8.33
N LEU A 254 22.35 1.05 9.59
CA LEU A 254 23.56 0.30 9.98
C LEU A 254 23.41 -1.20 9.71
N GLU A 255 22.26 -1.78 10.01
CA GLU A 255 21.95 -3.18 9.74
C GLU A 255 21.95 -3.47 8.22
N LEU A 256 21.38 -2.56 7.40
CA LEU A 256 21.44 -2.66 5.94
C LEU A 256 22.89 -2.56 5.43
N SER A 257 23.69 -1.64 6.01
CA SER A 257 25.11 -1.48 5.62
C SER A 257 25.98 -2.69 6.02
N ALA A 258 25.54 -3.46 7.00
CA ALA A 258 26.20 -4.67 7.50
C ALA A 258 25.65 -5.96 6.85
N ASP A 259 24.81 -5.85 5.82
CA ASP A 259 24.17 -6.96 5.13
C ASP A 259 23.30 -7.86 6.06
N ASN A 260 22.80 -7.30 7.19
CA ASN A 260 21.94 -8.01 8.14
C ASN A 260 20.44 -7.89 7.85
N ILE A 261 20.06 -6.97 6.97
CA ILE A 261 18.72 -6.84 6.38
C ILE A 261 18.86 -6.53 4.89
N ASP A 262 17.87 -6.93 4.11
CA ASP A 262 17.84 -6.77 2.66
C ASP A 262 17.04 -5.53 2.23
N LEU A 263 16.08 -5.11 3.05
CA LEU A 263 15.11 -4.06 2.70
C LEU A 263 14.81 -3.15 3.90
N MET A 264 14.76 -1.84 3.67
CA MET A 264 14.24 -0.87 4.62
C MET A 264 13.58 0.32 3.91
N SER A 265 12.66 0.97 4.61
CA SER A 265 12.15 2.27 4.17
C SER A 265 13.12 3.38 4.55
N ILE A 266 13.38 4.30 3.63
CA ILE A 266 14.27 5.44 3.85
C ILE A 266 13.49 6.75 3.88
N ASN A 267 13.93 7.69 4.73
CA ASN A 267 13.34 9.02 4.79
C ASN A 267 13.91 9.95 3.69
N PRO A 268 13.27 11.11 3.42
CA PRO A 268 13.73 12.04 2.38
C PRO A 268 15.17 12.52 2.56
N ILE A 269 15.66 12.67 3.80
CA ILE A 269 17.05 13.10 4.08
C ILE A 269 18.01 11.99 3.70
N GLN A 270 17.71 10.76 4.05
CA GLN A 270 18.51 9.60 3.67
C GLN A 270 18.56 9.48 2.14
N TYR A 271 17.42 9.56 1.47
CA TYR A 271 17.32 9.50 0.01
C TYR A 271 18.11 10.61 -0.68
N GLN A 272 17.99 11.87 -0.22
CA GLN A 272 18.59 13.03 -0.91
C GLN A 272 20.05 13.28 -0.55
N ARG A 273 20.50 12.91 0.65
CA ARG A 273 21.82 13.30 1.17
C ARG A 273 22.71 12.13 1.55
N VAL A 274 22.16 11.11 2.21
CA VAL A 274 22.99 10.02 2.76
C VAL A 274 23.40 9.05 1.65
N PHE A 275 22.44 8.49 0.93
CA PHE A 275 22.71 7.51 -0.12
C PHE A 275 23.54 8.07 -1.28
N PRO A 276 23.28 9.29 -1.83
CA PRO A 276 24.14 9.83 -2.89
C PRO A 276 25.61 10.05 -2.49
N ALA A 277 25.88 10.23 -1.18
CA ALA A 277 27.23 10.34 -0.64
C ALA A 277 27.92 8.98 -0.43
N ARG A 278 27.17 7.87 -0.45
CA ARG A 278 27.64 6.50 -0.17
C ARG A 278 27.67 5.68 -1.45
N LYS A 279 28.66 5.98 -2.33
CA LYS A 279 28.85 5.25 -3.59
C LYS A 279 29.08 3.76 -3.37
N ASP A 280 29.78 3.40 -2.30
CA ASP A 280 30.03 2.03 -1.88
C ASP A 280 28.73 1.23 -1.63
N MET A 281 27.69 1.90 -1.15
CA MET A 281 26.37 1.28 -0.96
C MET A 281 25.58 1.24 -2.25
N LEU A 282 25.61 2.30 -3.06
CA LEU A 282 24.87 2.35 -4.32
C LEU A 282 25.31 1.31 -5.35
N GLU A 283 26.52 0.76 -5.21
CA GLU A 283 26.99 -0.38 -6.01
C GLU A 283 26.32 -1.71 -5.59
N LYS A 284 25.74 -1.78 -4.38
CA LYS A 284 25.14 -3.00 -3.80
C LYS A 284 23.65 -2.91 -3.63
N ILE A 285 23.08 -1.70 -3.54
CA ILE A 285 21.68 -1.45 -3.14
C ILE A 285 20.95 -0.67 -4.22
N ASN A 286 19.75 -1.12 -4.56
CA ASN A 286 18.86 -0.41 -5.45
C ASN A 286 17.95 0.53 -4.64
N LEU A 287 17.79 1.77 -5.10
CA LEU A 287 16.87 2.75 -4.55
C LEU A 287 15.58 2.79 -5.37
N TYR A 288 14.46 2.45 -4.75
CA TYR A 288 13.16 2.54 -5.37
C TYR A 288 12.38 3.75 -4.83
N LYS A 289 11.60 4.37 -5.70
CA LYS A 289 10.67 5.44 -5.35
C LYS A 289 9.32 5.12 -5.97
N GLU A 290 8.33 4.92 -5.13
CA GLU A 290 6.96 4.64 -5.53
C GLU A 290 6.03 5.75 -5.07
N LEU A 291 4.95 5.97 -5.82
CA LEU A 291 3.82 6.79 -5.39
C LEU A 291 2.89 5.92 -4.56
N GLY A 292 2.75 6.26 -3.29
CA GLY A 292 1.79 5.58 -2.42
C GLY A 292 0.42 6.27 -2.45
N ASN A 293 -0.63 5.53 -2.10
CA ASN A 293 -2.00 6.05 -1.91
C ASN A 293 -2.18 6.78 -0.58
N GLY A 294 -1.12 6.94 0.19
CA GLY A 294 -1.14 7.58 1.50
C GLY A 294 -0.71 9.05 1.45
N TYR A 295 -1.17 9.80 2.43
CA TYR A 295 -0.72 11.16 2.67
C TYR A 295 -0.43 11.38 4.16
N THR A 296 0.47 12.31 4.46
CA THR A 296 0.76 12.73 5.84
C THR A 296 -0.05 13.97 6.17
N TYR A 297 -0.66 14.01 7.32
CA TYR A 297 -1.47 15.14 7.77
C TYR A 297 -1.20 15.50 9.24
N LEU A 298 -1.52 16.75 9.59
CA LEU A 298 -1.61 17.22 10.98
C LEU A 298 -3.07 17.14 11.43
N GLY A 299 -3.37 16.19 12.31
CA GLY A 299 -4.69 16.05 12.91
C GLY A 299 -4.84 16.95 14.14
N PHE A 300 -5.91 17.76 14.19
CA PHE A 300 -6.20 18.62 15.32
C PHE A 300 -7.35 18.09 16.17
N ASN A 301 -7.16 18.04 17.49
CA ASN A 301 -8.27 17.77 18.41
C ASN A 301 -9.18 18.99 18.50
N LEU A 302 -10.31 18.95 17.76
CA LEU A 302 -11.26 20.06 17.68
C LEU A 302 -11.97 20.39 19.01
N LYS A 303 -11.87 19.52 20.02
CA LYS A 303 -12.43 19.74 21.36
C LYS A 303 -11.46 20.46 22.30
N LYS A 304 -10.19 20.63 21.92
CA LYS A 304 -9.16 21.30 22.74
C LYS A 304 -8.77 22.65 22.18
N ALA A 305 -8.64 23.66 23.08
CA ALA A 305 -8.02 24.93 22.76
C ALA A 305 -6.51 24.71 22.46
N PRO A 306 -5.90 25.47 21.53
CA PRO A 306 -6.52 26.52 20.69
C PRO A 306 -7.17 25.94 19.41
N PHE A 307 -7.16 24.64 19.19
CA PHE A 307 -7.56 23.99 17.92
C PHE A 307 -9.08 23.92 17.71
N ASN A 308 -9.89 24.24 18.72
CA ASN A 308 -11.34 24.46 18.60
C ASN A 308 -11.67 25.74 17.80
N ASN A 309 -10.72 26.67 17.67
CA ASN A 309 -10.89 27.88 16.86
C ASN A 309 -10.47 27.62 15.40
N ILE A 310 -11.41 27.85 14.46
CA ILE A 310 -11.16 27.64 13.03
C ILE A 310 -10.04 28.53 12.48
N ASN A 311 -9.93 29.79 12.95
CA ASN A 311 -8.91 30.70 12.47
C ASN A 311 -7.48 30.25 12.81
N VAL A 312 -7.31 29.58 13.96
CA VAL A 312 -6.02 28.98 14.35
C VAL A 312 -5.65 27.85 13.39
N ARG A 313 -6.60 26.97 13.05
CA ARG A 313 -6.35 25.88 12.11
C ARG A 313 -6.05 26.38 10.70
N GLN A 314 -6.79 27.43 10.24
CA GLN A 314 -6.52 28.08 8.95
C GLN A 314 -5.14 28.74 8.93
N ALA A 315 -4.76 29.46 10.01
CA ALA A 315 -3.44 30.05 10.13
C ALA A 315 -2.32 28.99 10.03
N LEU A 316 -2.48 27.84 10.69
CA LEU A 316 -1.53 26.73 10.60
C LEU A 316 -1.47 26.12 9.19
N SER A 317 -2.59 26.05 8.48
CA SER A 317 -2.63 25.58 7.08
C SER A 317 -1.92 26.54 6.11
N LEU A 318 -1.86 27.84 6.41
CA LEU A 318 -1.18 28.83 5.58
C LEU A 318 0.36 28.84 5.77
N ILE A 319 0.87 28.19 6.80
CA ILE A 319 2.32 28.09 7.08
C ILE A 319 2.96 26.95 6.28
N HIS A 320 2.17 26.02 5.79
CA HIS A 320 2.58 24.89 4.95
C HIS A 320 2.31 25.19 3.48
#